data_e11041571fe854cef2598c093c6c63a4
#
_entry.id   e11041571fe854cef2598c093c6c63a4
#
_cell.length_a   1.000
_cell.length_b   1.000
_cell.length_c   1.000
_cell.angle_alpha   90.00
_cell.angle_beta   90.00
_cell.angle_gamma   90.00
#
_symmetry.space_group_name_H-M   'P 1'
#
loop_
_entity.id
_entity.type
_entity.pdbx_description
1 polymer ?
#
loop_
_entity_poly.entity_id
_entity_poly.type
_entity_poly.pdbx_seq_one_letter_code
_entity_poly.pdbx_strand_id
1 'polypeptide(L)'
;MVRSAATLLAAVLLLSDSSGLLGPTFEENAVQVVSTWRTSGAAKIWQEGFVPLEDLTKMSQEVSEHIDYEWHGWVVAGPLPAPPAEARVRWDDGSTMRVPVIAPREALMALSPWPENMTFPDDKQYKLTGATFTTMRLKTSRGMATVPAWRLRFSNLPGPIDYVAVDQKAIGTIEGAVEERLSGEGITDVEVLDERTLMVKYEYGVCAGDEPFDVTLRVSERPDVVVLGLEMPYQGYGFCAGLGKSGRGVVRLDEPLGDRVVLDEWSALPVLCHRAQNTCHAGNG
;
A
#
# COMPACT_ATOMS: atom_id res chain seq x y z
N MET A 1 50.33 60.29 28.48
CA MET A 1 49.98 59.42 27.33
C MET A 1 48.83 58.48 27.80
N VAL A 2 47.61 58.87 27.41
CA VAL A 2 46.39 58.13 27.79
C VAL A 2 45.92 57.46 26.52
N ARG A 3 45.87 56.10 26.56
CA ARG A 3 45.32 55.30 25.44
C ARG A 3 43.86 54.99 25.78
N SER A 4 42.93 55.57 24.98
CA SER A 4 41.51 55.21 25.01
C SER A 4 41.29 53.91 24.24
N ALA A 5 40.70 52.94 24.91
CA ALA A 5 40.21 51.69 24.32
C ALA A 5 38.73 51.93 23.90
N ALA A 6 38.44 51.83 22.61
CA ALA A 6 37.09 51.86 22.10
C ALA A 6 36.51 50.43 22.12
N THR A 7 35.48 50.22 22.92
CA THR A 7 34.74 48.95 23.02
C THR A 7 33.65 48.94 21.92
N LEU A 8 33.81 48.12 20.88
CA LEU A 8 32.78 47.84 19.88
C LEU A 8 31.72 46.87 20.48
N LEU A 9 30.52 47.34 20.73
CA LEU A 9 29.35 46.53 21.01
C LEU A 9 28.84 45.96 19.68
N ALA A 10 29.00 44.67 19.48
CA ALA A 10 28.30 43.95 18.41
C ALA A 10 26.87 43.65 18.86
N ALA A 11 25.89 44.30 18.28
CA ALA A 11 24.49 43.97 18.44
C ALA A 11 24.19 42.72 17.60
N VAL A 12 24.02 41.58 18.27
CA VAL A 12 23.47 40.38 17.66
C VAL A 12 21.95 40.58 17.53
N LEU A 13 21.50 40.87 16.31
CA LEU A 13 20.10 40.82 15.94
C LEU A 13 19.67 39.32 15.91
N LEU A 14 19.02 38.89 16.99
CA LEU A 14 18.23 37.64 16.99
C LEU A 14 17.01 37.89 16.09
N LEU A 15 17.11 37.48 14.84
CA LEU A 15 15.94 37.27 13.98
C LEU A 15 15.16 36.12 14.61
N SER A 16 14.12 36.46 15.36
CA SER A 16 13.11 35.48 15.80
C SER A 16 12.35 35.04 14.56
N ASP A 17 12.70 33.86 14.03
CA ASP A 17 11.90 33.18 13.05
C ASP A 17 10.51 32.93 13.64
N SER A 18 9.53 33.68 13.20
CA SER A 18 8.11 33.53 13.52
C SER A 18 7.43 32.41 12.69
N SER A 19 8.21 31.43 12.20
CA SER A 19 7.71 30.28 11.41
C SER A 19 7.04 29.17 12.24
N GLY A 20 6.79 29.40 13.53
CA GLY A 20 6.27 28.37 14.46
C GLY A 20 4.75 28.08 14.41
N LEU A 21 3.98 28.64 13.48
CA LEU A 21 2.52 28.45 13.41
C LEU A 21 2.02 27.81 12.09
N LEU A 22 2.86 27.64 11.11
CA LEU A 22 2.52 26.91 9.88
C LEU A 22 3.19 25.54 9.99
N GLY A 23 2.41 24.46 9.77
CA GLY A 23 2.97 23.12 9.65
C GLY A 23 4.04 23.04 8.56
N PRO A 24 4.75 21.90 8.48
CA PRO A 24 5.79 21.73 7.46
C PRO A 24 5.20 21.89 6.05
N THR A 25 5.99 22.47 5.16
CA THR A 25 5.62 22.62 3.75
C THR A 25 5.68 21.26 3.03
N PHE A 26 5.03 21.13 1.87
CA PHE A 26 5.12 19.95 1.03
C PHE A 26 6.58 19.54 0.75
N GLU A 27 7.46 20.48 0.42
CA GLU A 27 8.87 20.16 0.13
C GLU A 27 9.64 19.64 1.36
N GLU A 28 9.36 20.17 2.55
CA GLU A 28 9.95 19.68 3.80
C GLU A 28 9.48 18.26 4.09
N ASN A 29 8.18 17.97 3.93
CA ASN A 29 7.63 16.65 4.05
C ASN A 29 8.21 15.68 3.01
N ALA A 30 8.30 16.10 1.75
CA ALA A 30 8.88 15.27 0.69
C ALA A 30 10.34 14.88 0.97
N VAL A 31 11.14 15.81 1.52
CA VAL A 31 12.52 15.51 1.96
C VAL A 31 12.52 14.45 3.07
N GLN A 32 11.63 14.58 4.05
CA GLN A 32 11.52 13.62 5.15
C GLN A 32 11.06 12.24 4.66
N VAL A 33 10.05 12.18 3.79
CA VAL A 33 9.54 10.95 3.15
C VAL A 33 10.65 10.21 2.41
N VAL A 34 11.40 10.92 1.56
CA VAL A 34 12.53 10.34 0.81
C VAL A 34 13.62 9.83 1.75
N SER A 35 13.94 10.58 2.82
CA SER A 35 14.90 10.16 3.82
C SER A 35 14.46 8.87 4.52
N THR A 36 13.21 8.81 4.95
CA THR A 36 12.63 7.62 5.60
C THR A 36 12.62 6.42 4.65
N TRP A 37 12.17 6.61 3.41
CA TRP A 37 12.18 5.56 2.39
C TRP A 37 13.56 4.91 2.23
N ARG A 38 14.61 5.72 2.17
CA ARG A 38 15.99 5.25 1.97
C ARG A 38 16.62 4.63 3.21
N THR A 39 16.23 5.06 4.41
CA THR A 39 16.90 4.66 5.66
C THR A 39 16.17 3.55 6.43
N SER A 40 14.87 3.38 6.26
CA SER A 40 14.07 2.34 6.95
C SER A 40 14.27 0.92 6.42
N GLY A 41 14.93 0.75 5.27
CA GLY A 41 15.01 -0.53 4.56
C GLY A 41 13.84 -0.79 3.62
N ALA A 42 12.82 0.06 3.60
CA ALA A 42 11.64 -0.06 2.73
C ALA A 42 12.02 -0.12 1.24
N ALA A 43 12.93 0.73 0.80
CA ALA A 43 13.43 0.73 -0.58
C ALA A 43 14.02 -0.63 -0.98
N LYS A 44 14.78 -1.27 -0.10
CA LYS A 44 15.35 -2.59 -0.33
C LYS A 44 14.28 -3.67 -0.43
N ILE A 45 13.31 -3.65 0.49
CA ILE A 45 12.18 -4.61 0.46
C ILE A 45 11.40 -4.45 -0.84
N TRP A 46 11.13 -3.21 -1.28
CA TRP A 46 10.41 -2.92 -2.53
C TRP A 46 11.17 -3.44 -3.76
N GLN A 47 12.49 -3.21 -3.82
CA GLN A 47 13.32 -3.55 -4.97
C GLN A 47 13.74 -5.01 -5.04
N GLU A 48 13.95 -5.68 -3.91
CA GLU A 48 14.50 -7.03 -3.84
C GLU A 48 13.49 -8.06 -3.34
N GLY A 49 12.47 -7.66 -2.58
CA GLY A 49 11.48 -8.52 -1.94
C GLY A 49 10.39 -9.04 -2.87
N PHE A 50 9.52 -9.87 -2.30
CA PHE A 50 8.25 -10.24 -2.90
C PHE A 50 7.14 -9.41 -2.25
N VAL A 51 6.76 -8.31 -2.88
CA VAL A 51 5.72 -7.38 -2.42
C VAL A 51 4.57 -7.42 -3.42
N PRO A 52 3.47 -8.14 -3.15
CA PRO A 52 2.28 -8.15 -3.99
C PRO A 52 1.60 -6.78 -4.07
N LEU A 53 1.13 -6.42 -5.27
CA LEU A 53 0.38 -5.18 -5.55
C LEU A 53 -1.07 -5.44 -5.99
N GLU A 54 -1.52 -6.68 -5.92
CA GLU A 54 -2.89 -7.10 -6.21
C GLU A 54 -3.28 -8.27 -5.29
N ASP A 55 -4.56 -8.63 -5.30
CA ASP A 55 -5.08 -9.69 -4.43
C ASP A 55 -4.33 -11.01 -4.58
N LEU A 56 -4.04 -11.65 -3.45
CA LEU A 56 -3.44 -12.99 -3.39
C LEU A 56 -4.40 -14.09 -3.85
N THR A 57 -5.64 -13.73 -4.15
CA THR A 57 -6.72 -14.63 -4.55
C THR A 57 -7.16 -14.34 -5.97
N LYS A 58 -7.33 -15.39 -6.80
CA LYS A 58 -7.96 -15.27 -8.13
C LYS A 58 -9.07 -16.30 -8.27
N MET A 59 -10.22 -15.84 -8.76
CA MET A 59 -11.39 -16.66 -9.05
C MET A 59 -12.15 -16.07 -10.23
N SER A 60 -13.05 -16.85 -10.83
CA SER A 60 -13.96 -16.32 -11.85
C SER A 60 -15.02 -15.41 -11.22
N GLN A 61 -15.61 -14.54 -12.03
CA GLN A 61 -16.71 -13.68 -11.60
C GLN A 61 -17.87 -14.53 -11.05
N GLU A 62 -18.20 -15.63 -11.72
CA GLU A 62 -19.25 -16.56 -11.28
C GLU A 62 -19.00 -17.11 -9.88
N VAL A 63 -17.75 -17.47 -9.54
CA VAL A 63 -17.37 -17.89 -8.19
C VAL A 63 -17.51 -16.73 -7.20
N SER A 64 -17.01 -15.56 -7.56
CA SER A 64 -17.10 -14.38 -6.70
C SER A 64 -18.54 -13.99 -6.36
N GLU A 65 -19.45 -14.10 -7.31
CA GLU A 65 -20.88 -13.80 -7.11
C GLU A 65 -21.60 -14.85 -6.22
N HIS A 66 -21.03 -16.07 -6.09
CA HIS A 66 -21.55 -17.11 -5.23
C HIS A 66 -21.02 -17.05 -3.79
N ILE A 67 -19.97 -16.27 -3.54
CA ILE A 67 -19.35 -16.19 -2.22
C ILE A 67 -20.04 -15.13 -1.38
N ASP A 68 -20.58 -15.58 -0.25
CA ASP A 68 -21.09 -14.72 0.82
C ASP A 68 -20.11 -14.82 2.01
N TYR A 69 -19.21 -13.83 2.11
CA TYR A 69 -18.21 -13.80 3.17
C TYR A 69 -18.77 -13.51 4.56
N GLU A 70 -19.96 -12.94 4.65
CA GLU A 70 -20.52 -12.54 5.94
C GLU A 70 -21.20 -13.69 6.69
N TRP A 71 -21.72 -14.71 5.95
CA TRP A 71 -22.59 -15.71 6.53
C TRP A 71 -22.14 -17.16 6.30
N HIS A 72 -20.97 -17.37 5.69
CA HIS A 72 -20.49 -18.72 5.37
C HIS A 72 -19.11 -19.00 5.95
N GLY A 73 -18.96 -20.20 6.49
CA GLY A 73 -17.69 -20.75 6.95
C GLY A 73 -16.93 -21.47 5.84
N TRP A 74 -15.64 -21.67 6.04
CA TRP A 74 -14.76 -22.38 5.13
C TRP A 74 -14.23 -23.64 5.82
N VAL A 75 -14.51 -24.83 5.29
CA VAL A 75 -14.18 -26.09 5.94
C VAL A 75 -13.48 -27.06 5.01
N VAL A 76 -12.58 -27.87 5.55
CA VAL A 76 -11.94 -28.97 4.83
C VAL A 76 -12.87 -30.19 4.86
N ALA A 77 -13.30 -30.66 3.70
CA ALA A 77 -14.20 -31.79 3.53
C ALA A 77 -13.58 -33.00 2.78
N GLY A 78 -12.33 -32.86 2.33
CA GLY A 78 -11.63 -33.92 1.61
C GLY A 78 -10.14 -33.99 1.95
N PRO A 79 -9.42 -35.00 1.45
CA PRO A 79 -7.97 -35.10 1.65
C PRO A 79 -7.24 -33.98 0.93
N LEU A 80 -6.24 -33.39 1.59
CA LEU A 80 -5.39 -32.35 1.04
C LEU A 80 -3.95 -32.85 0.85
N PRO A 81 -3.27 -32.46 -0.23
CA PRO A 81 -1.87 -32.84 -0.44
C PRO A 81 -0.95 -32.11 0.54
N ALA A 82 0.20 -32.72 0.83
CA ALA A 82 1.27 -32.04 1.53
C ALA A 82 1.88 -30.95 0.63
N PRO A 83 2.25 -29.78 1.19
CA PRO A 83 2.93 -28.75 0.43
C PRO A 83 4.37 -29.18 0.08
N PRO A 84 4.93 -28.73 -1.06
CA PRO A 84 6.37 -28.76 -1.24
C PRO A 84 7.05 -27.88 -0.18
N ALA A 85 8.24 -28.24 0.27
CA ALA A 85 8.96 -27.47 1.29
C ALA A 85 9.29 -26.04 0.81
N GLU A 86 9.62 -25.88 -0.47
CA GLU A 86 9.98 -24.62 -1.11
C GLU A 86 9.42 -24.56 -2.53
N ALA A 87 9.20 -23.32 -2.99
CA ALA A 87 8.93 -23.02 -4.39
C ALA A 87 9.68 -21.75 -4.83
N ARG A 88 9.44 -21.29 -6.04
CA ARG A 88 10.08 -20.08 -6.56
C ARG A 88 9.05 -19.11 -7.12
N VAL A 89 9.16 -17.87 -6.71
CA VAL A 89 8.64 -16.71 -7.44
C VAL A 89 9.60 -16.46 -8.61
N ARG A 90 9.06 -16.22 -9.80
CA ARG A 90 9.85 -15.88 -11.00
C ARG A 90 9.28 -14.64 -11.63
N TRP A 91 10.08 -13.60 -11.76
CA TRP A 91 9.73 -12.36 -12.45
C TRP A 91 9.98 -12.45 -13.95
N ASP A 92 9.33 -11.55 -14.71
CA ASP A 92 9.47 -11.50 -16.18
C ASP A 92 10.88 -11.08 -16.63
N ASP A 93 11.65 -10.40 -15.77
CA ASP A 93 13.06 -10.09 -15.97
C ASP A 93 13.99 -11.32 -15.86
N GLY A 94 13.42 -12.50 -15.56
CA GLY A 94 14.14 -13.76 -15.38
C GLY A 94 14.69 -13.97 -13.96
N SER A 95 14.63 -12.99 -13.08
CA SER A 95 15.05 -13.13 -11.68
C SER A 95 14.13 -14.08 -10.92
N THR A 96 14.65 -14.73 -9.87
CA THR A 96 13.89 -15.68 -9.06
C THR A 96 14.18 -15.53 -7.58
N MET A 97 13.17 -15.84 -6.74
CA MET A 97 13.29 -15.89 -5.28
C MET A 97 12.73 -17.21 -4.76
N ARG A 98 13.46 -17.90 -3.87
CA ARG A 98 12.92 -19.06 -3.15
C ARG A 98 12.01 -18.58 -2.03
N VAL A 99 10.86 -19.26 -1.90
CA VAL A 99 9.86 -18.95 -0.87
C VAL A 99 9.36 -20.24 -0.22
N PRO A 100 9.13 -20.24 1.10
CA PRO A 100 8.42 -21.32 1.77
C PRO A 100 6.97 -21.36 1.31
N VAL A 101 6.39 -22.57 1.27
CA VAL A 101 5.03 -22.80 0.78
C VAL A 101 4.12 -23.14 1.94
N ILE A 102 2.99 -22.44 2.04
CA ILE A 102 1.94 -22.74 3.00
C ILE A 102 1.16 -23.99 2.61
N ALA A 103 0.56 -24.69 3.58
CA ALA A 103 -0.34 -25.81 3.31
C ALA A 103 -1.67 -25.33 2.70
N PRO A 104 -2.40 -26.20 1.94
CA PRO A 104 -3.71 -25.83 1.39
C PRO A 104 -4.73 -25.44 2.46
N ARG A 105 -4.62 -26.01 3.68
CA ARG A 105 -5.46 -25.62 4.82
C ARG A 105 -5.18 -24.17 5.25
N GLU A 106 -3.92 -23.76 5.29
CA GLU A 106 -3.55 -22.38 5.63
C GLU A 106 -4.05 -21.40 4.56
N ALA A 107 -3.96 -21.76 3.26
CA ALA A 107 -4.54 -20.99 2.18
C ALA A 107 -6.07 -20.86 2.31
N LEU A 108 -6.77 -21.93 2.73
CA LEU A 108 -8.20 -21.88 3.02
C LEU A 108 -8.52 -20.92 4.17
N MET A 109 -7.74 -20.98 5.24
CA MET A 109 -7.94 -20.09 6.41
C MET A 109 -7.72 -18.62 6.07
N ALA A 110 -6.79 -18.34 5.16
CA ALA A 110 -6.55 -16.97 4.69
C ALA A 110 -7.70 -16.40 3.82
N LEU A 111 -8.57 -17.26 3.27
CA LEU A 111 -9.80 -16.83 2.59
C LEU A 111 -10.94 -16.50 3.56
N SER A 112 -10.85 -17.00 4.80
CA SER A 112 -11.92 -16.84 5.78
C SER A 112 -11.78 -15.53 6.55
N PRO A 113 -12.80 -14.67 6.61
CA PRO A 113 -12.81 -13.54 7.51
C PRO A 113 -13.08 -13.95 8.98
N TRP A 114 -13.41 -15.23 9.21
CA TRP A 114 -13.81 -15.74 10.51
C TRP A 114 -12.69 -16.51 11.19
N PRO A 115 -12.58 -16.45 12.52
CA PRO A 115 -11.61 -17.25 13.25
C PRO A 115 -11.90 -18.75 13.11
N GLU A 116 -10.85 -19.58 13.14
CA GLU A 116 -10.92 -21.05 12.89
C GLU A 116 -11.88 -21.79 13.84
N ASN A 117 -12.11 -21.25 15.04
CA ASN A 117 -13.01 -21.86 16.02
C ASN A 117 -14.50 -21.50 15.83
N MET A 118 -14.83 -20.70 14.85
CA MET A 118 -16.22 -20.36 14.53
C MET A 118 -16.90 -21.53 13.80
N THR A 119 -18.09 -21.91 14.24
CA THR A 119 -18.86 -22.99 13.64
C THR A 119 -20.05 -22.45 12.86
N PHE A 120 -20.26 -23.01 11.68
CA PHE A 120 -21.37 -22.67 10.80
C PHE A 120 -22.26 -23.89 10.56
N PRO A 121 -23.57 -23.73 10.35
CA PRO A 121 -24.43 -24.80 9.86
C PRO A 121 -23.91 -25.40 8.56
N ASP A 122 -24.23 -26.65 8.29
CA ASP A 122 -23.66 -27.39 7.15
C ASP A 122 -24.02 -26.79 5.78
N ASP A 123 -25.18 -26.18 5.67
CA ASP A 123 -25.66 -25.45 4.49
C ASP A 123 -25.02 -24.05 4.34
N LYS A 124 -24.31 -23.61 5.37
CA LYS A 124 -23.55 -22.35 5.42
C LYS A 124 -22.05 -22.57 5.42
N GLN A 125 -21.57 -23.58 4.72
CA GLN A 125 -20.16 -23.93 4.64
C GLN A 125 -19.71 -24.11 3.20
N TYR A 126 -18.59 -23.46 2.83
CA TYR A 126 -17.86 -23.77 1.60
C TYR A 126 -16.92 -24.96 1.88
N LYS A 127 -17.16 -26.08 1.19
CA LYS A 127 -16.54 -27.38 1.48
C LYS A 127 -15.38 -27.65 0.53
N LEU A 128 -14.13 -27.42 1.02
CA LEU A 128 -12.91 -27.74 0.26
C LEU A 128 -12.74 -29.26 0.14
N THR A 129 -12.84 -29.78 -1.08
CA THR A 129 -12.75 -31.22 -1.38
C THR A 129 -11.39 -31.62 -1.96
N GLY A 130 -10.56 -30.67 -2.37
CA GLY A 130 -9.22 -30.94 -2.88
C GLY A 130 -8.46 -29.69 -3.24
N ALA A 131 -7.14 -29.84 -3.33
CA ALA A 131 -6.22 -28.78 -3.74
C ALA A 131 -5.20 -29.33 -4.73
N THR A 132 -4.74 -28.47 -5.66
CA THR A 132 -3.67 -28.79 -6.61
C THR A 132 -2.63 -27.69 -6.57
N PHE A 133 -1.36 -28.07 -6.37
CA PHE A 133 -0.26 -27.13 -6.44
C PHE A 133 -0.06 -26.68 -7.88
N THR A 134 0.01 -25.38 -8.10
CA THR A 134 0.08 -24.72 -9.42
C THR A 134 0.84 -23.41 -9.33
N THR A 135 0.72 -22.58 -10.34
CA THR A 135 1.23 -21.22 -10.35
C THR A 135 0.18 -20.26 -10.87
N MET A 136 0.30 -18.97 -10.50
CA MET A 136 -0.53 -17.90 -11.04
C MET A 136 0.32 -16.68 -11.37
N ARG A 137 -0.22 -15.78 -12.20
CA ARG A 137 0.40 -14.48 -12.50
C ARG A 137 -0.03 -13.46 -11.47
N LEU A 138 0.91 -12.67 -10.97
CA LEU A 138 0.67 -11.66 -9.93
C LEU A 138 1.51 -10.40 -10.22
N LYS A 139 0.91 -9.23 -10.08
CA LYS A 139 1.62 -7.95 -10.10
C LYS A 139 2.33 -7.75 -8.77
N THR A 140 3.60 -7.35 -8.81
CA THR A 140 4.44 -7.09 -7.64
C THR A 140 5.16 -5.77 -7.80
N SER A 141 5.83 -5.30 -6.73
CA SER A 141 6.69 -4.11 -6.77
C SER A 141 7.81 -4.18 -7.83
N ARG A 142 8.21 -5.40 -8.24
CA ARG A 142 9.23 -5.66 -9.24
C ARG A 142 8.67 -6.02 -10.62
N GLY A 143 7.39 -5.72 -10.85
CA GLY A 143 6.69 -6.08 -12.09
C GLY A 143 5.92 -7.40 -11.98
N MET A 144 5.55 -7.96 -13.14
CA MET A 144 4.77 -9.19 -13.19
C MET A 144 5.62 -10.41 -12.83
N ALA A 145 5.06 -11.28 -11.99
CA ALA A 145 5.69 -12.51 -11.56
C ALA A 145 4.77 -13.72 -11.77
N THR A 146 5.40 -14.90 -11.97
CA THR A 146 4.77 -16.20 -11.82
C THR A 146 5.06 -16.69 -10.41
N VAL A 147 4.01 -16.87 -9.62
CA VAL A 147 4.09 -17.20 -8.19
C VAL A 147 3.47 -18.58 -7.93
N PRO A 148 3.97 -19.33 -6.91
CA PRO A 148 3.34 -20.57 -6.48
C PRO A 148 1.95 -20.29 -5.95
N ALA A 149 1.00 -21.19 -6.26
CA ALA A 149 -0.40 -21.06 -5.86
C ALA A 149 -1.03 -22.42 -5.55
N TRP A 150 -2.06 -22.39 -4.75
CA TRP A 150 -2.99 -23.50 -4.58
C TRP A 150 -4.24 -23.26 -5.40
N ARG A 151 -4.62 -24.20 -6.25
CA ARG A 151 -5.95 -24.29 -6.85
C ARG A 151 -6.85 -25.09 -5.96
N LEU A 152 -7.72 -24.38 -5.23
CA LEU A 152 -8.65 -24.94 -4.25
C LEU A 152 -9.98 -25.30 -4.94
N ARG A 153 -10.49 -26.53 -4.75
CA ARG A 153 -11.76 -26.99 -5.32
C ARG A 153 -12.78 -27.24 -4.23
N PHE A 154 -13.95 -26.69 -4.42
CA PHE A 154 -15.08 -26.79 -3.50
C PHE A 154 -16.21 -27.59 -4.14
N SER A 155 -16.95 -28.38 -3.33
CA SER A 155 -18.08 -29.17 -3.82
C SER A 155 -19.31 -28.32 -4.15
N ASN A 156 -19.38 -27.13 -3.59
CA ASN A 156 -20.54 -26.23 -3.67
C ASN A 156 -20.22 -24.82 -4.20
N LEU A 157 -19.12 -24.69 -4.92
CA LEU A 157 -18.82 -23.51 -5.73
C LEU A 157 -18.74 -23.89 -7.22
N PRO A 158 -19.11 -22.98 -8.14
CA PRO A 158 -19.14 -23.27 -9.58
C PRO A 158 -17.74 -23.40 -10.21
N GLY A 159 -16.69 -23.04 -9.48
CA GLY A 159 -15.31 -23.11 -9.96
C GLY A 159 -14.27 -23.10 -8.85
N PRO A 160 -13.00 -23.25 -9.20
CA PRO A 160 -11.92 -23.22 -8.23
C PRO A 160 -11.55 -21.78 -7.82
N ILE A 161 -10.86 -21.68 -6.68
CA ILE A 161 -10.20 -20.47 -6.22
C ILE A 161 -8.69 -20.72 -6.24
N ASP A 162 -7.94 -19.87 -6.92
CA ASP A 162 -6.48 -19.89 -6.86
C ASP A 162 -6.02 -18.93 -5.76
N TYR A 163 -5.17 -19.38 -4.84
CA TYR A 163 -4.61 -18.59 -3.75
C TYR A 163 -3.08 -18.69 -3.76
N VAL A 164 -2.38 -17.58 -3.59
CA VAL A 164 -0.90 -17.53 -3.50
C VAL A 164 -0.42 -18.43 -2.36
N ALA A 165 0.43 -19.39 -2.69
CA ALA A 165 0.91 -20.41 -1.75
C ALA A 165 2.22 -20.01 -1.04
N VAL A 166 2.50 -18.71 -0.90
CA VAL A 166 3.70 -18.19 -0.24
C VAL A 166 3.41 -17.92 1.22
N ASP A 167 4.31 -18.35 2.12
CA ASP A 167 4.22 -18.01 3.55
C ASP A 167 4.24 -16.49 3.74
N GLN A 168 3.34 -15.99 4.57
CA GLN A 168 3.21 -14.55 4.89
C GLN A 168 4.54 -13.92 5.33
N LYS A 169 5.39 -14.67 6.03
CA LYS A 169 6.71 -14.21 6.48
C LYS A 169 7.69 -13.95 5.33
N ALA A 170 7.43 -14.50 4.15
CA ALA A 170 8.23 -14.26 2.95
C ALA A 170 7.65 -13.15 2.06
N ILE A 171 6.47 -12.63 2.40
CA ILE A 171 5.90 -11.44 1.78
C ILE A 171 6.58 -10.22 2.41
N GLY A 172 7.16 -9.38 1.57
CA GLY A 172 7.78 -8.13 2.01
C GLY A 172 6.72 -7.18 2.56
N THR A 173 6.94 -6.69 3.79
CA THR A 173 6.10 -5.66 4.41
C THR A 173 6.85 -4.33 4.44
N ILE A 174 6.13 -3.24 4.20
CA ILE A 174 6.67 -1.88 4.20
C ILE A 174 5.93 -1.09 5.26
N GLU A 175 6.68 -0.51 6.19
CA GLU A 175 6.13 0.35 7.24
C GLU A 175 6.24 1.82 6.81
N GLY A 176 5.17 2.55 6.93
CA GLY A 176 5.11 3.99 6.71
C GLY A 176 5.78 4.78 7.84
N ALA A 177 6.06 6.04 7.59
CA ALA A 177 6.74 6.93 8.55
C ALA A 177 5.79 7.56 9.58
N VAL A 178 4.51 7.60 9.32
CA VAL A 178 3.54 8.38 10.11
C VAL A 178 2.24 7.59 10.27
N GLU A 179 1.60 7.76 11.42
CA GLU A 179 0.24 7.24 11.66
C GLU A 179 -0.70 7.59 10.51
N GLU A 180 -1.50 6.61 10.10
CA GLU A 180 -2.53 6.79 9.09
C GLU A 180 -3.43 7.97 9.49
N ARG A 181 -3.61 8.93 8.58
CA ARG A 181 -4.59 10.00 8.81
C ARG A 181 -5.95 9.37 9.06
N LEU A 182 -6.55 9.68 10.20
CA LEU A 182 -7.91 9.26 10.57
C LEU A 182 -8.98 9.75 9.58
N SER A 183 -8.62 10.66 8.67
CA SER A 183 -9.51 11.34 7.74
C SER A 183 -9.71 10.65 6.39
N GLY A 184 -8.97 9.58 6.08
CA GLY A 184 -9.04 8.94 4.74
C GLY A 184 -8.54 9.83 3.60
N GLU A 185 -7.84 10.92 3.90
CA GLU A 185 -7.29 11.85 2.91
C GLU A 185 -5.97 11.35 2.35
N GLY A 186 -5.73 11.54 1.06
CA GLY A 186 -4.45 11.20 0.44
C GLY A 186 -4.57 10.66 -0.98
N ILE A 187 -3.42 10.28 -1.53
CA ILE A 187 -3.34 9.64 -2.85
C ILE A 187 -3.75 8.18 -2.71
N THR A 188 -4.75 7.76 -3.51
CA THR A 188 -5.30 6.39 -3.43
C THR A 188 -4.81 5.49 -4.56
N ASP A 189 -4.47 6.07 -5.73
CA ASP A 189 -4.03 5.29 -6.89
C ASP A 189 -3.27 6.16 -7.89
N VAL A 190 -2.39 5.53 -8.67
CA VAL A 190 -1.67 6.15 -9.77
C VAL A 190 -1.69 5.24 -10.98
N GLU A 191 -2.10 5.79 -12.11
CA GLU A 191 -2.04 5.15 -13.43
C GLU A 191 -1.01 5.87 -14.30
N VAL A 192 -0.07 5.14 -14.88
CA VAL A 192 0.94 5.68 -15.79
C VAL A 192 0.30 5.79 -17.19
N LEU A 193 0.06 7.01 -17.65
CA LEU A 193 -0.51 7.27 -18.98
C LEU A 193 0.56 7.24 -20.08
N ASP A 194 1.73 7.78 -19.78
CA ASP A 194 2.94 7.73 -20.60
C ASP A 194 4.18 7.84 -19.72
N GLU A 195 5.37 7.91 -20.32
CA GLU A 195 6.64 7.92 -19.58
C GLU A 195 6.75 9.07 -18.55
N ARG A 196 6.02 10.18 -18.73
CA ARG A 196 6.09 11.39 -17.91
C ARG A 196 4.75 11.85 -17.37
N THR A 197 3.66 11.16 -17.68
CA THR A 197 2.32 11.59 -17.31
C THR A 197 1.63 10.56 -16.45
N LEU A 198 1.21 10.99 -15.26
CA LEU A 198 0.51 10.19 -14.27
C LEU A 198 -0.93 10.69 -14.12
N MET A 199 -1.91 9.79 -14.16
CA MET A 199 -3.25 10.04 -13.65
C MET A 199 -3.24 9.65 -12.17
N VAL A 200 -3.53 10.62 -11.31
CA VAL A 200 -3.53 10.45 -9.85
C VAL A 200 -4.98 10.46 -9.37
N LYS A 201 -5.36 9.44 -8.60
CA LYS A 201 -6.63 9.40 -7.87
C LYS A 201 -6.39 9.73 -6.41
N TYR A 202 -7.28 10.49 -5.81
CA TYR A 202 -7.15 10.93 -4.43
C TYR A 202 -8.50 11.06 -3.75
N GLU A 203 -8.46 10.98 -2.42
CA GLU A 203 -9.61 11.23 -1.55
C GLU A 203 -9.30 12.39 -0.61
N TYR A 204 -10.33 13.15 -0.25
CA TYR A 204 -10.22 14.29 0.65
C TYR A 204 -11.52 14.55 1.39
N GLY A 205 -11.42 15.14 2.58
CA GLY A 205 -12.56 15.55 3.39
C GLY A 205 -12.94 17.00 3.13
N VAL A 206 -14.25 17.30 3.11
CA VAL A 206 -14.78 18.65 3.09
C VAL A 206 -15.88 18.80 4.12
N CYS A 207 -16.08 20.01 4.65
CA CYS A 207 -17.22 20.30 5.48
C CYS A 207 -18.51 20.34 4.66
N ALA A 208 -19.60 19.82 5.21
CA ALA A 208 -20.90 19.88 4.54
C ALA A 208 -21.32 21.34 4.36
N GLY A 209 -21.62 21.72 3.11
CA GLY A 209 -22.00 23.09 2.74
C GLY A 209 -20.87 23.96 2.19
N ASP A 210 -19.64 23.47 2.22
CA ASP A 210 -18.53 24.15 1.55
C ASP A 210 -18.55 23.83 0.05
N GLU A 211 -18.39 24.85 -0.78
CA GLU A 211 -18.26 24.70 -2.24
C GLU A 211 -16.99 23.92 -2.57
N PRO A 212 -16.90 23.33 -3.80
CA PRO A 212 -15.77 22.50 -4.17
C PRO A 212 -14.46 23.24 -3.96
N PHE A 213 -13.55 22.61 -3.22
CA PHE A 213 -12.19 23.10 -3.01
C PHE A 213 -11.34 22.83 -4.24
N ASP A 214 -10.48 23.79 -4.57
CA ASP A 214 -9.40 23.57 -5.52
C ASP A 214 -8.30 22.72 -4.84
N VAL A 215 -8.39 21.41 -5.00
CA VAL A 215 -7.33 20.49 -4.59
C VAL A 215 -6.19 20.59 -5.59
N THR A 216 -5.00 20.92 -5.12
CA THR A 216 -3.80 21.00 -5.96
C THR A 216 -2.93 19.78 -5.71
N LEU A 217 -2.61 19.04 -6.80
CA LEU A 217 -1.62 17.98 -6.75
C LEU A 217 -0.22 18.60 -6.71
N ARG A 218 0.59 18.14 -5.75
CA ARG A 218 2.00 18.50 -5.62
C ARG A 218 2.88 17.34 -6.00
N VAL A 219 4.02 17.64 -6.60
CA VAL A 219 5.02 16.64 -7.00
C VAL A 219 6.41 17.11 -6.64
N SER A 220 7.20 16.21 -6.08
CA SER A 220 8.62 16.41 -5.81
C SER A 220 9.40 15.24 -6.39
N GLU A 221 10.29 15.53 -7.35
CA GLU A 221 11.03 14.51 -8.09
C GLU A 221 12.45 14.35 -7.54
N ARG A 222 12.87 13.09 -7.41
CA ARG A 222 14.23 12.68 -7.07
C ARG A 222 14.66 11.59 -8.05
N PRO A 223 15.95 11.28 -8.18
CA PRO A 223 16.44 10.28 -9.14
C PRO A 223 15.82 8.87 -8.98
N ASP A 224 15.41 8.49 -7.78
CA ASP A 224 14.90 7.16 -7.41
C ASP A 224 13.45 7.18 -6.93
N VAL A 225 12.87 8.37 -6.68
CA VAL A 225 11.57 8.52 -6.03
C VAL A 225 10.81 9.70 -6.62
N VAL A 226 9.50 9.57 -6.75
CA VAL A 226 8.54 10.66 -6.96
C VAL A 226 7.66 10.73 -5.72
N VAL A 227 7.57 11.89 -5.06
CA VAL A 227 6.64 12.10 -3.95
C VAL A 227 5.45 12.89 -4.46
N LEU A 228 4.25 12.38 -4.19
CA LEU A 228 2.99 13.05 -4.49
C LEU A 228 2.31 13.50 -3.20
N GLY A 229 1.72 14.68 -3.24
CA GLY A 229 0.93 15.22 -2.14
C GLY A 229 -0.29 15.97 -2.61
N LEU A 230 -1.17 16.27 -1.66
CA LEU A 230 -2.37 17.08 -1.86
C LEU A 230 -2.24 18.37 -1.08
N GLU A 231 -2.33 19.49 -1.76
CA GLU A 231 -2.50 20.78 -1.13
C GLU A 231 -3.97 21.19 -1.21
N MET A 232 -4.55 21.41 -0.04
CA MET A 232 -5.93 21.87 0.10
C MET A 232 -5.95 23.26 0.75
N PRO A 233 -6.89 24.13 0.37
CA PRO A 233 -7.10 25.38 1.07
C PRO A 233 -7.38 25.10 2.55
N TYR A 234 -6.82 25.92 3.43
CA TYR A 234 -7.04 25.84 4.86
C TYR A 234 -8.54 25.91 5.18
N GLN A 235 -9.07 24.86 5.75
CA GLN A 235 -10.42 24.84 6.32
C GLN A 235 -10.29 25.27 7.77
N GLY A 236 -10.91 26.39 8.14
CA GLY A 236 -10.84 26.92 9.50
C GLY A 236 -11.17 25.87 10.58
N TYR A 237 -10.63 26.06 11.78
CA TYR A 237 -10.92 25.17 12.93
C TYR A 237 -12.42 25.21 13.27
N GLY A 238 -13.15 24.18 12.91
CA GLY A 238 -14.55 24.01 13.27
C GLY A 238 -14.93 22.54 13.24
N PHE A 239 -15.77 22.12 14.20
CA PHE A 239 -16.44 20.83 14.09
C PHE A 239 -17.46 20.92 12.96
N CYS A 240 -17.28 20.14 11.91
CA CYS A 240 -18.23 20.05 10.82
C CYS A 240 -18.58 18.59 10.54
N ALA A 241 -19.70 18.36 9.88
CA ALA A 241 -20.04 17.07 9.31
C ALA A 241 -19.11 16.87 8.10
N GLY A 242 -18.08 16.04 8.25
CA GLY A 242 -17.13 15.71 7.19
C GLY A 242 -17.79 14.88 6.10
N LEU A 243 -17.60 15.28 4.84
CA LEU A 243 -17.97 14.52 3.67
C LEU A 243 -16.70 14.09 2.93
N GLY A 244 -16.52 12.78 2.78
CA GLY A 244 -15.47 12.23 1.92
C GLY A 244 -15.78 12.50 0.45
N LYS A 245 -14.83 13.01 -0.30
CA LYS A 245 -14.89 13.19 -1.75
C LYS A 245 -13.70 12.54 -2.41
N SER A 246 -13.90 12.04 -3.62
CA SER A 246 -12.82 11.52 -4.48
C SER A 246 -12.61 12.45 -5.67
N GLY A 247 -11.35 12.55 -6.09
CA GLY A 247 -10.95 13.32 -7.25
C GLY A 247 -9.91 12.59 -8.08
N ARG A 248 -9.64 13.15 -9.25
CA ARG A 248 -8.54 12.72 -10.11
C ARG A 248 -7.91 13.93 -10.78
N GLY A 249 -6.62 13.86 -10.97
CA GLY A 249 -5.88 14.90 -11.67
C GLY A 249 -4.69 14.33 -12.43
N VAL A 250 -4.13 15.11 -13.31
CA VAL A 250 -2.97 14.72 -14.12
C VAL A 250 -1.74 15.45 -13.58
N VAL A 251 -0.68 14.70 -13.32
CA VAL A 251 0.64 15.22 -12.98
C VAL A 251 1.58 14.91 -14.14
N ARG A 252 2.35 15.94 -14.54
CA ARG A 252 3.41 15.80 -15.53
C ARG A 252 4.76 15.90 -14.85
N LEU A 253 5.57 14.87 -15.07
CA LEU A 253 6.92 14.77 -14.53
C LEU A 253 7.92 15.51 -15.45
N ASP A 254 8.94 16.08 -14.85
CA ASP A 254 10.07 16.67 -15.58
C ASP A 254 10.94 15.61 -16.24
N GLU A 255 11.12 14.46 -15.54
CA GLU A 255 11.87 13.31 -16.05
C GLU A 255 10.95 12.07 -16.20
N PRO A 256 11.27 11.10 -17.10
CA PRO A 256 10.51 9.87 -17.20
C PRO A 256 10.39 9.15 -15.86
N LEU A 257 9.22 8.56 -15.55
CA LEU A 257 9.01 7.81 -14.31
C LEU A 257 10.03 6.67 -14.18
N GLY A 258 10.25 5.90 -15.25
CA GLY A 258 11.18 4.76 -15.23
C GLY A 258 10.91 3.81 -14.06
N ASP A 259 11.97 3.43 -13.35
CA ASP A 259 11.90 2.54 -12.17
C ASP A 259 11.68 3.30 -10.84
N ARG A 260 11.41 4.61 -10.90
CA ARG A 260 11.17 5.41 -9.69
C ARG A 260 9.90 4.95 -8.99
N VAL A 261 9.96 4.81 -7.67
CA VAL A 261 8.77 4.55 -6.86
C VAL A 261 7.98 5.85 -6.64
N VAL A 262 6.65 5.76 -6.69
CA VAL A 262 5.77 6.86 -6.34
C VAL A 262 5.33 6.71 -4.90
N LEU A 263 5.69 7.64 -4.04
CA LEU A 263 5.36 7.67 -2.61
C LEU A 263 4.28 8.71 -2.33
N ASP A 264 3.44 8.40 -1.38
CA ASP A 264 2.52 9.35 -0.78
C ASP A 264 3.25 10.21 0.27
N GLU A 265 3.04 11.53 0.25
CA GLU A 265 3.68 12.51 1.13
C GLU A 265 3.43 12.22 2.62
N TRP A 266 2.24 11.73 2.94
CA TRP A 266 1.82 11.57 4.33
C TRP A 266 2.28 10.25 4.95
N SER A 267 1.98 9.16 4.26
CA SER A 267 2.28 7.83 4.77
C SER A 267 3.72 7.40 4.52
N ALA A 268 4.44 8.08 3.63
CA ALA A 268 5.73 7.65 3.08
C ALA A 268 5.66 6.23 2.47
N LEU A 269 4.46 5.76 2.13
CA LEU A 269 4.23 4.46 1.52
C LEU A 269 4.17 4.58 0.00
N PRO A 270 4.59 3.54 -0.73
CA PRO A 270 4.32 3.47 -2.16
C PRO A 270 2.81 3.53 -2.43
N VAL A 271 2.39 4.42 -3.33
CA VAL A 271 0.96 4.60 -3.67
C VAL A 271 0.32 3.30 -4.15
N LEU A 272 1.09 2.45 -4.86
CA LEU A 272 0.61 1.17 -5.38
C LEU A 272 0.61 0.04 -4.34
N CYS A 273 0.94 0.33 -3.10
CA CYS A 273 1.02 -0.71 -2.06
C CYS A 273 -0.36 -1.21 -1.62
N HIS A 274 -0.53 -2.52 -1.56
CA HIS A 274 -1.83 -3.12 -1.25
C HIS A 274 -2.03 -3.27 0.27
N ARG A 275 -2.74 -2.35 0.89
CA ARG A 275 -2.96 -2.31 2.35
C ARG A 275 -3.78 -3.50 2.87
N ALA A 276 -4.79 -3.96 2.10
CA ALA A 276 -5.65 -5.07 2.49
C ALA A 276 -4.90 -6.40 2.69
N GLN A 277 -3.68 -6.52 2.15
CA GLN A 277 -2.83 -7.71 2.30
C GLN A 277 -1.76 -7.55 3.36
N ASN A 278 -1.83 -6.52 4.17
CA ASN A 278 -0.83 -6.20 5.18
C ASN A 278 0.60 -6.09 4.60
N THR A 279 0.75 -5.69 3.33
CA THR A 279 2.07 -5.43 2.73
C THR A 279 2.55 -4.01 2.99
N CYS A 280 1.63 -3.10 3.36
CA CYS A 280 1.95 -1.74 3.76
C CYS A 280 1.17 -1.33 5.00
N HIS A 281 1.86 -0.84 6.00
CA HIS A 281 1.28 -0.38 7.26
C HIS A 281 1.64 1.08 7.51
N ALA A 282 0.73 1.83 8.14
CA ALA A 282 1.10 3.05 8.81
C ALA A 282 2.09 2.70 9.95
N GLY A 283 3.14 3.50 10.10
CA GLY A 283 4.11 3.30 11.17
C GLY A 283 3.44 3.41 12.54
N ASN A 284 3.75 2.48 13.42
CA ASN A 284 3.44 2.65 14.85
C ASN A 284 4.43 3.67 15.40
N GLY A 285 3.97 4.92 15.58
CA GLY A 285 4.74 6.00 16.19
C GLY A 285 5.06 5.76 17.67
#